data_b9ba33589d1250790a488a2594e128b6
#
_entry.id   b9ba33589d1250790a488a2594e128b6
#
_cell.length_a   1.000
_cell.length_b   1.000
_cell.length_c   1.000
_cell.angle_alpha   90.00
_cell.angle_beta   90.00
_cell.angle_gamma   90.00
#
_symmetry.space_group_name_H-M   'P 1'
#
loop_
_entity.id
_entity.type
_entity.pdbx_description
1 polymer ?
#
loop_
_entity_poly.entity_id
_entity_poly.type
_entity_poly.pdbx_seq_one_letter_code
_entity_poly.pdbx_strand_id
1 'polypeptide(L)'
;LHRGRMIDHIQLVVRDLDASRRFYTAVFDALKVPQGGSGDDHFWYDELFISTADSEAAQGQLTGRHHLAFQAQDRAMVDAFHKAALENGGIDNGAPGKRDYHPGYYAAFVLDPDGNNIEAVYHGEARRSAPSVKVTF
;
A
#
# COMPACT_ATOMS: atom_id res chain seq x y z
N LEU A 1 -0.96 18.74 -9.37
CA LEU A 1 -0.22 18.08 -10.44
C LEU A 1 0.83 17.14 -9.85
N HIS A 2 0.73 15.86 -10.15
CA HIS A 2 1.73 14.88 -9.78
C HIS A 2 2.53 14.45 -11.01
N ARG A 3 3.85 14.37 -10.85
CA ARG A 3 4.73 13.77 -11.83
C ARG A 3 5.48 12.64 -11.14
N GLY A 4 5.14 11.42 -11.47
CA GLY A 4 5.65 10.21 -10.85
C GLY A 4 6.73 9.50 -11.67
N ARG A 5 7.03 8.26 -11.28
CA ARG A 5 7.91 7.30 -11.94
C ARG A 5 9.41 7.49 -11.75
N MET A 6 9.81 8.22 -10.71
CA MET A 6 11.23 8.19 -10.35
C MET A 6 11.57 6.98 -9.46
N ILE A 7 10.56 6.37 -8.83
CA ILE A 7 10.78 5.25 -7.91
C ILE A 7 10.58 3.95 -8.70
N ASP A 8 11.58 3.07 -8.66
CA ASP A 8 11.50 1.72 -9.20
C ASP A 8 10.85 0.78 -8.18
N HIS A 9 11.40 0.71 -6.97
CA HIS A 9 10.81 -0.06 -5.87
C HIS A 9 11.19 0.52 -4.52
N ILE A 10 10.37 0.21 -3.52
CA ILE A 10 10.59 0.56 -2.12
C ILE A 10 10.59 -0.72 -1.31
N GLN A 11 11.52 -0.87 -0.40
CA GLN A 11 11.56 -1.99 0.53
C GLN A 11 11.07 -1.55 1.91
N LEU A 12 10.07 -2.24 2.43
CA LEU A 12 9.68 -2.19 3.84
C LEU A 12 10.26 -3.41 4.55
N VAL A 13 11.00 -3.17 5.62
CA VAL A 13 11.51 -4.23 6.48
C VAL A 13 10.60 -4.32 7.69
N VAL A 14 9.94 -5.46 7.86
CA VAL A 14 8.87 -5.63 8.84
C VAL A 14 9.29 -6.58 9.96
N ARG A 15 8.65 -6.41 11.11
CA ARG A 15 8.94 -7.21 12.31
C ARG A 15 8.39 -8.62 12.19
N ASP A 16 7.16 -8.76 11.68
CA ASP A 16 6.44 -10.02 11.55
C ASP A 16 5.94 -10.16 10.12
N LEU A 17 6.64 -10.98 9.34
CA LEU A 17 6.33 -11.17 7.93
C LEU A 17 4.95 -11.77 7.71
N ASP A 18 4.53 -12.72 8.56
CA ASP A 18 3.22 -13.36 8.42
C ASP A 18 2.09 -12.38 8.68
N ALA A 19 2.21 -11.53 9.71
CA ALA A 19 1.24 -10.48 9.98
C ALA A 19 1.18 -9.47 8.83
N SER A 20 2.31 -9.06 8.30
CA SER A 20 2.39 -8.14 7.17
C SER A 20 1.85 -8.77 5.89
N ARG A 21 2.14 -10.04 5.66
CA ARG A 21 1.61 -10.79 4.51
C ARG A 21 0.08 -10.86 4.56
N ARG A 22 -0.48 -11.17 5.71
CA ARG A 22 -1.94 -11.20 5.91
C ARG A 22 -2.56 -9.82 5.60
N PHE A 23 -1.98 -8.77 6.16
CA PHE A 23 -2.47 -7.40 5.97
C PHE A 23 -2.37 -6.95 4.52
N TYR A 24 -1.17 -6.99 3.93
CA TYR A 24 -0.94 -6.47 2.58
C TYR A 24 -1.63 -7.29 1.49
N THR A 25 -1.71 -8.62 1.65
CA THR A 25 -2.48 -9.45 0.72
C THR A 25 -3.94 -9.00 0.68
N ALA A 26 -4.54 -8.78 1.86
CA ALA A 26 -5.94 -8.37 1.94
C ALA A 26 -6.17 -6.97 1.34
N VAL A 27 -5.32 -6.00 1.64
CA VAL A 27 -5.50 -4.64 1.12
C VAL A 27 -5.22 -4.56 -0.38
N PHE A 28 -4.24 -5.30 -0.89
CA PHE A 28 -3.96 -5.31 -2.33
C PHE A 28 -5.00 -6.09 -3.12
N ASP A 29 -5.59 -7.13 -2.54
CA ASP A 29 -6.76 -7.77 -3.15
C ASP A 29 -7.92 -6.79 -3.29
N ALA A 30 -8.19 -5.99 -2.26
CA ALA A 30 -9.21 -4.95 -2.31
C ALA A 30 -8.92 -3.87 -3.36
N LEU A 31 -7.65 -3.52 -3.53
CA LEU A 31 -7.18 -2.54 -4.53
C LEU A 31 -6.98 -3.15 -5.91
N LYS A 32 -7.18 -4.47 -6.05
CA LYS A 32 -7.01 -5.23 -7.30
C LYS A 32 -5.58 -5.14 -7.86
N VAL A 33 -4.60 -5.12 -6.99
CA VAL A 33 -3.20 -5.19 -7.34
C VAL A 33 -2.75 -6.64 -7.19
N PRO A 34 -2.33 -7.32 -8.27
CA PRO A 34 -1.88 -8.70 -8.18
C PRO A 34 -0.52 -8.81 -7.51
N GLN A 35 -0.31 -9.92 -6.78
CA GLN A 35 0.98 -10.20 -6.19
C GLN A 35 2.02 -10.41 -7.28
N GLY A 36 3.19 -9.78 -7.13
CA GLY A 36 4.33 -9.95 -8.04
C GLY A 36 5.09 -11.24 -7.77
N GLY A 37 5.32 -11.54 -6.50
CA GLY A 37 5.99 -12.76 -6.09
C GLY A 37 6.14 -12.88 -4.58
N SER A 38 6.69 -14.02 -4.15
CA SER A 38 6.81 -14.36 -2.74
C SER A 38 7.95 -15.36 -2.53
N GLY A 39 8.61 -15.27 -1.39
CA GLY A 39 9.59 -16.22 -0.90
C GLY A 39 9.43 -16.42 0.61
N ASP A 40 10.37 -17.13 1.23
CA ASP A 40 10.31 -17.42 2.65
C ASP A 40 10.50 -16.18 3.53
N ASP A 41 11.27 -15.20 3.06
CA ASP A 41 11.65 -14.00 3.80
C ASP A 41 11.13 -12.69 3.18
N HIS A 42 10.31 -12.75 2.12
CA HIS A 42 9.83 -11.59 1.40
C HIS A 42 8.60 -11.87 0.56
N PHE A 43 7.92 -10.80 0.14
CA PHE A 43 6.91 -10.79 -0.91
C PHE A 43 6.83 -9.38 -1.52
N TRP A 44 6.24 -9.24 -2.70
CA TRP A 44 6.10 -7.92 -3.31
C TRP A 44 4.84 -7.80 -4.15
N TYR A 45 4.39 -6.55 -4.22
CA TYR A 45 3.29 -6.07 -5.05
C TYR A 45 3.76 -4.81 -5.77
N ASP A 46 3.68 -4.78 -7.09
CA ASP A 46 4.19 -3.67 -7.90
C ASP A 46 5.60 -3.24 -7.43
N GLU A 47 5.76 -1.97 -7.07
CA GLU A 47 7.04 -1.42 -6.59
C GLU A 47 7.26 -1.56 -5.07
N LEU A 48 6.33 -2.16 -4.34
CA LEU A 48 6.47 -2.35 -2.90
C LEU A 48 6.97 -3.76 -2.57
N PHE A 49 8.19 -3.83 -2.06
CA PHE A 49 8.87 -5.04 -1.61
C PHE A 49 8.86 -5.09 -0.08
N ILE A 50 8.41 -6.19 0.50
CA ILE A 50 8.28 -6.36 1.95
C ILE A 50 9.10 -7.56 2.38
N SER A 51 9.98 -7.37 3.38
CA SER A 51 10.90 -8.41 3.81
C SER A 51 11.13 -8.42 5.31
N THR A 52 11.71 -9.51 5.79
CA THR A 52 12.25 -9.58 7.15
C THR A 52 13.56 -8.81 7.26
N ALA A 53 14.01 -8.60 8.50
CA ALA A 53 15.31 -7.96 8.79
C ALA A 53 16.51 -8.84 8.36
N ASP A 54 16.28 -10.12 8.08
CA ASP A 54 17.33 -11.04 7.61
C ASP A 54 17.67 -10.85 6.13
N SER A 55 16.88 -10.08 5.40
CA SER A 55 17.19 -9.73 4.02
C SER A 55 18.51 -8.98 3.97
N GLU A 56 19.36 -9.28 2.97
CA GLU A 56 20.66 -8.65 2.81
C GLU A 56 20.56 -7.12 2.72
N ALA A 57 19.58 -6.62 1.99
CA ALA A 57 19.35 -5.19 1.83
C ALA A 57 18.87 -4.51 3.12
N ALA A 58 18.27 -5.26 4.04
CA ALA A 58 17.77 -4.72 5.30
C ALA A 58 18.89 -4.44 6.33
N GLN A 59 19.98 -5.15 6.23
CA GLN A 59 21.13 -5.01 7.15
C GLN A 59 20.75 -5.12 8.63
N GLY A 60 19.78 -6.00 8.95
CA GLY A 60 19.33 -6.23 10.32
C GLY A 60 18.46 -5.13 10.92
N GLN A 61 18.05 -4.13 10.14
CA GLN A 61 17.29 -2.97 10.64
C GLN A 61 15.86 -2.99 10.12
N LEU A 62 14.91 -2.67 10.99
CA LEU A 62 13.54 -2.43 10.58
C LEU A 62 13.41 -1.08 9.90
N THR A 63 12.50 -0.98 8.93
CA THR A 63 12.14 0.30 8.35
C THR A 63 11.48 1.18 9.42
N GLY A 64 11.81 2.45 9.45
CA GLY A 64 11.13 3.42 10.29
C GLY A 64 9.69 3.65 9.85
N ARG A 65 8.97 4.48 10.61
CA ARG A 65 7.57 4.76 10.32
C ARG A 65 7.41 5.50 9.00
N HIS A 66 6.48 5.04 8.16
CA HIS A 66 6.19 5.61 6.85
C HIS A 66 4.71 5.98 6.72
N HIS A 67 4.45 6.88 5.77
CA HIS A 67 3.13 7.08 5.20
C HIS A 67 3.19 6.69 3.72
N LEU A 68 2.37 5.71 3.32
CA LEU A 68 2.27 5.24 1.95
C LEU A 68 0.81 5.36 1.50
N ALA A 69 0.59 5.94 0.33
CA ALA A 69 -0.73 6.07 -0.26
C ALA A 69 -0.81 5.27 -1.55
N PHE A 70 -1.83 4.43 -1.66
CA PHE A 70 -2.11 3.62 -2.83
C PHE A 70 -3.29 4.20 -3.59
N GLN A 71 -3.24 4.15 -4.90
CA GLN A 71 -4.30 4.67 -5.76
C GLN A 71 -5.48 3.70 -5.80
N ALA A 72 -6.67 4.23 -5.58
CA ALA A 72 -7.93 3.52 -5.79
C ALA A 72 -8.63 4.07 -7.03
N GLN A 73 -9.38 3.21 -7.72
CA GLN A 73 -10.06 3.55 -8.96
C GLN A 73 -11.41 4.22 -8.76
N ASP A 74 -12.02 4.03 -7.58
CA ASP A 74 -13.31 4.59 -7.20
C ASP A 74 -13.46 4.59 -5.67
N ARG A 75 -14.55 5.20 -5.20
CA ARG A 75 -14.84 5.25 -3.76
C ARG A 75 -15.09 3.86 -3.16
N ALA A 76 -15.76 2.98 -3.92
CA ALA A 76 -16.05 1.63 -3.45
C ALA A 76 -14.76 0.86 -3.15
N MET A 77 -13.70 1.06 -3.94
CA MET A 77 -12.40 0.44 -3.72
C MET A 77 -11.73 0.98 -2.45
N VAL A 78 -11.86 2.27 -2.16
CA VAL A 78 -11.38 2.85 -0.89
C VAL A 78 -12.10 2.23 0.30
N ASP A 79 -13.44 2.09 0.21
CA ASP A 79 -14.24 1.46 1.27
C ASP A 79 -13.83 0.00 1.48
N ALA A 80 -13.62 -0.74 0.39
CA ALA A 80 -13.19 -2.15 0.43
C ALA A 80 -11.78 -2.28 1.03
N PHE A 81 -10.87 -1.38 0.70
CA PHE A 81 -9.53 -1.32 1.30
C PHE A 81 -9.62 -1.20 2.82
N HIS A 82 -10.39 -0.24 3.32
CA HIS A 82 -10.51 0.01 4.76
C HIS A 82 -11.09 -1.21 5.48
N LYS A 83 -12.16 -1.78 4.94
CA LYS A 83 -12.77 -2.99 5.50
C LYS A 83 -11.78 -4.16 5.54
N ALA A 84 -11.10 -4.43 4.44
CA ALA A 84 -10.12 -5.52 4.35
C ALA A 84 -8.98 -5.33 5.32
N ALA A 85 -8.49 -4.10 5.48
CA ALA A 85 -7.41 -3.77 6.41
C ALA A 85 -7.82 -4.07 7.85
N LEU A 86 -8.99 -3.61 8.28
CA LEU A 86 -9.48 -3.82 9.66
C LEU A 86 -9.74 -5.29 9.96
N GLU A 87 -10.19 -6.06 8.98
CA GLU A 87 -10.42 -7.50 9.13
C GLU A 87 -9.12 -8.32 9.15
N ASN A 88 -7.99 -7.72 8.79
CA ASN A 88 -6.72 -8.42 8.62
C ASN A 88 -5.56 -7.79 9.38
N GLY A 89 -5.83 -7.28 10.58
CA GLY A 89 -4.81 -6.83 11.51
C GLY A 89 -4.46 -5.35 11.43
N GLY A 90 -5.13 -4.59 10.57
CA GLY A 90 -4.98 -3.13 10.51
C GLY A 90 -5.78 -2.44 11.62
N ILE A 91 -5.37 -1.23 11.95
CA ILE A 91 -6.04 -0.37 12.92
C ILE A 91 -6.58 0.85 12.20
N ASP A 92 -7.82 1.23 12.47
CA ASP A 92 -8.42 2.43 11.89
C ASP A 92 -7.59 3.68 12.24
N ASN A 93 -7.30 4.46 11.22
CA ASN A 93 -6.61 5.75 11.34
C ASN A 93 -7.30 6.84 10.53
N GLY A 94 -8.52 6.61 10.09
CA GLY A 94 -9.35 7.54 9.33
C GLY A 94 -10.31 6.80 8.41
N ALA A 95 -11.60 6.77 8.79
CA ALA A 95 -12.63 6.09 8.03
C ALA A 95 -12.76 6.67 6.60
N PRO A 96 -13.28 5.87 5.65
CA PRO A 96 -13.51 6.36 4.29
C PRO A 96 -14.34 7.62 4.26
N GLY A 97 -13.89 8.62 3.52
CA GLY A 97 -14.59 9.89 3.40
C GLY A 97 -13.81 10.93 2.61
N LYS A 98 -14.46 12.05 2.38
CA LYS A 98 -13.85 13.18 1.70
C LYS A 98 -12.78 13.83 2.57
N ARG A 99 -11.76 14.38 1.92
CA ARG A 99 -10.69 15.18 2.55
C ARG A 99 -10.52 16.48 1.77
N ASP A 100 -10.06 17.52 2.46
CA ASP A 100 -10.00 18.88 1.92
C ASP A 100 -8.70 19.17 1.16
N TYR A 101 -8.01 18.16 0.66
CA TYR A 101 -6.76 18.35 -0.08
C TYR A 101 -7.00 18.90 -1.48
N HIS A 102 -8.05 18.45 -2.14
CA HIS A 102 -8.58 19.03 -3.39
C HIS A 102 -10.00 18.50 -3.61
N PRO A 103 -10.77 19.09 -4.52
CA PRO A 103 -12.13 18.60 -4.83
C PRO A 103 -12.10 17.15 -5.33
N GLY A 104 -12.94 16.31 -4.75
CA GLY A 104 -13.02 14.90 -5.14
C GLY A 104 -12.07 13.97 -4.42
N TYR A 105 -11.18 14.46 -3.56
CA TYR A 105 -10.29 13.62 -2.77
C TYR A 105 -11.10 12.78 -1.78
N TYR A 106 -11.08 11.46 -1.96
CA TYR A 106 -11.78 10.49 -1.11
C TYR A 106 -10.80 9.43 -0.66
N ALA A 107 -10.61 9.26 0.64
CA ALA A 107 -9.57 8.40 1.16
C ALA A 107 -9.95 7.71 2.46
N ALA A 108 -9.21 6.66 2.79
CA ALA A 108 -9.23 6.00 4.08
C ALA A 108 -7.80 5.74 4.54
N PHE A 109 -7.61 5.73 5.85
CA PHE A 109 -6.30 5.55 6.47
C PHE A 109 -6.36 4.43 7.49
N VAL A 110 -5.34 3.58 7.49
CA VAL A 110 -5.18 2.52 8.48
C VAL A 110 -3.72 2.46 8.92
N LEU A 111 -3.49 1.89 10.10
CA LEU A 111 -2.13 1.51 10.50
C LEU A 111 -1.89 0.06 10.16
N ASP A 112 -0.75 -0.23 9.55
CA ASP A 112 -0.33 -1.60 9.29
C ASP A 112 0.20 -2.27 10.58
N PRO A 113 0.57 -3.56 10.56
CA PRO A 113 1.07 -4.24 11.77
C PRO A 113 2.30 -3.60 12.41
N ASP A 114 3.08 -2.84 11.68
CA ASP A 114 4.25 -2.11 12.19
C ASP A 114 3.95 -0.65 12.55
N GLY A 115 2.70 -0.21 12.42
CA GLY A 115 2.27 1.15 12.75
C GLY A 115 2.51 2.16 11.63
N ASN A 116 2.76 1.72 10.41
CA ASN A 116 2.84 2.61 9.25
C ASN A 116 1.46 3.12 8.87
N ASN A 117 1.39 4.39 8.47
CA ASN A 117 0.15 5.01 8.03
C ASN A 117 -0.08 4.69 6.54
N ILE A 118 -1.03 3.81 6.27
CA ILE A 118 -1.35 3.33 4.93
C ILE A 118 -2.67 3.94 4.49
N GLU A 119 -2.66 4.52 3.31
CA GLU A 119 -3.82 5.21 2.73
C GLU A 119 -4.23 4.55 1.43
N ALA A 120 -5.54 4.48 1.17
CA ALA A 120 -6.06 4.32 -0.19
C ALA A 120 -6.75 5.62 -0.57
N VAL A 121 -6.46 6.14 -1.76
CA VAL A 121 -7.00 7.42 -2.21
C VAL A 121 -7.56 7.33 -3.62
N TYR A 122 -8.77 7.87 -3.77
CA TYR A 122 -9.40 8.14 -5.05
C TYR A 122 -9.47 9.64 -5.25
N HIS A 123 -8.88 10.12 -6.35
CA HIS A 123 -8.76 11.55 -6.64
C HIS A 123 -9.98 12.16 -7.36
N GLY A 124 -11.11 11.45 -7.36
CA GLY A 124 -12.27 11.90 -8.10
C GLY A 124 -12.07 11.72 -9.61
N GLU A 125 -12.53 12.68 -10.40
CA GLU A 125 -12.42 12.62 -11.86
C GLU A 125 -11.06 13.10 -12.37
N ALA A 126 -9.98 12.73 -11.68
CA ALA A 126 -8.64 13.10 -12.08
C ALA A 126 -8.25 12.40 -13.40
N ARG A 127 -7.54 13.14 -14.24
CA ARG A 127 -7.05 12.59 -15.52
C ARG A 127 -5.65 12.00 -15.30
N ARG A 128 -5.44 10.78 -15.77
CA ARG A 128 -4.15 10.10 -15.77
C ARG A 128 -3.60 10.05 -17.19
N SER A 129 -2.32 10.36 -17.35
CA SER A 129 -1.66 10.28 -18.65
C SER A 129 -1.30 8.84 -19.02
N ALA A 130 -1.16 7.96 -18.01
CA ALA A 130 -0.91 6.53 -18.20
C ALA A 130 -1.36 5.77 -16.93
N PRO A 131 -1.89 4.54 -17.08
CA PRO A 131 -2.36 3.77 -15.93
C PRO A 131 -1.21 3.16 -15.12
N SER A 132 -0.22 2.58 -15.78
CA SER A 132 0.91 1.90 -15.15
C SER A 132 2.02 1.66 -16.15
N VAL A 133 3.14 1.16 -15.67
CA VAL A 133 4.26 0.71 -16.52
C VAL A 133 4.33 -0.82 -16.43
N LYS A 134 4.44 -1.47 -17.59
CA LYS A 134 4.76 -2.89 -17.66
C LYS A 134 6.18 -3.03 -18.19
N VAL A 135 7.04 -3.66 -17.40
CA VAL A 135 8.43 -3.92 -17.79
C VAL A 135 8.56 -5.39 -18.21
N THR A 136 9.05 -5.61 -19.40
CA THR A 136 9.27 -6.96 -19.92
C THR A 136 10.76 -7.09 -20.31
N PHE A 137 11.37 -8.18 -19.90
CA PHE A 137 12.76 -8.47 -20.20
C PHE A 137 12.85 -9.44 -21.36
#